data_6e22267141c1fc922a4d518b0d64005f
#
_entry.id   6e22267141c1fc922a4d518b0d64005f
#
_cell.length_a   1.000
_cell.length_b   1.000
_cell.length_c   1.000
_cell.angle_alpha   90.00
_cell.angle_beta   90.00
_cell.angle_gamma   90.00
#
_symmetry.space_group_name_H-M   'P 1'
#
loop_
_entity.id
_entity.type
_entity.pdbx_description
1 polymer ?
#
loop_
_entity_poly.entity_id
_entity_poly.type
_entity_poly.pdbx_seq_one_letter_code
_entity_poly.pdbx_strand_id
1 'polypeptide(L)'
;MRSWLKLSTSQKAAIDLIGAQDDAMAIGARNAFEEIANESERERWLSLPFTGCDGLPKTGQVWVKDGTLAATIFVPPNAGQAIEMLVGAMQQKKPTVERALIEPVSIPTLAELKLRRD
;
A
#
# COMPACT_ATOMS: atom_id res chain seq x y z
N MET A 1 14.31 -5.54 2.37
CA MET A 1 14.42 -4.93 3.70
C MET A 1 15.50 -5.56 4.57
N ARG A 2 15.53 -6.87 4.84
CA ARG A 2 16.57 -7.53 5.68
C ARG A 2 18.02 -7.20 5.30
N SER A 3 18.34 -7.17 4.01
CA SER A 3 19.70 -6.81 3.55
C SER A 3 20.05 -5.35 3.80
N TRP A 4 19.08 -4.44 3.66
CA TRP A 4 19.28 -3.03 3.93
C TRP A 4 19.52 -2.75 5.42
N LEU A 5 18.82 -3.45 6.32
CA LEU A 5 19.00 -3.32 7.78
C LEU A 5 20.42 -3.68 8.25
N LYS A 6 21.15 -4.48 7.48
CA LYS A 6 22.57 -4.82 7.77
C LYS A 6 23.55 -3.72 7.39
N LEU A 7 23.09 -2.69 6.68
CA LEU A 7 23.96 -1.58 6.29
C LEU A 7 24.09 -0.56 7.43
N SER A 8 25.29 -0.05 7.64
CA SER A 8 25.53 1.01 8.64
C SER A 8 24.71 2.29 8.36
N THR A 9 24.33 2.51 7.12
CA THR A 9 23.48 3.65 6.72
C THR A 9 22.06 3.56 7.25
N SER A 10 21.52 2.35 7.47
CA SER A 10 20.18 2.17 8.00
C SER A 10 20.04 2.68 9.44
N GLN A 11 21.06 2.52 10.24
CA GLN A 11 21.08 2.95 11.65
C GLN A 11 21.05 4.47 11.81
N LYS A 12 21.54 5.21 10.81
CA LYS A 12 21.62 6.68 10.81
C LYS A 12 20.51 7.35 9.98
N ALA A 13 19.67 6.56 9.32
CA ALA A 13 18.63 7.10 8.45
C ALA A 13 17.51 7.75 9.28
N ALA A 14 17.22 9.02 8.99
CA ALA A 14 16.01 9.67 9.43
C ALA A 14 14.89 9.27 8.45
N ILE A 15 13.96 8.43 8.91
CA ILE A 15 12.85 7.92 8.12
C ILE A 15 11.59 8.12 8.94
N ASP A 16 10.57 8.70 8.31
CA ASP A 16 9.30 9.02 8.93
C ASP A 16 8.16 8.12 8.44
N LEU A 17 8.37 7.40 7.33
CA LEU A 17 7.36 6.57 6.69
C LEU A 17 8.00 5.41 5.92
N ILE A 18 7.36 4.27 5.94
CA ILE A 18 7.66 3.12 5.08
C ILE A 18 6.55 3.01 4.02
N GLY A 19 6.84 3.47 2.81
CA GLY A 19 5.95 3.31 1.66
C GLY A 19 6.31 2.07 0.85
N ALA A 20 5.33 1.21 0.55
CA ALA A 20 5.50 0.02 -0.27
C ALA A 20 4.63 0.09 -1.53
N GLN A 21 5.05 -0.59 -2.58
CA GLN A 21 4.33 -0.63 -3.85
C GLN A 21 3.04 -1.45 -3.78
N ASP A 22 2.97 -2.41 -2.84
CA ASP A 22 1.77 -3.16 -2.53
C ASP A 22 1.68 -3.46 -1.02
N ASP A 23 0.49 -3.89 -0.57
CA ASP A 23 0.22 -4.16 0.84
C ASP A 23 1.06 -5.32 1.38
N ALA A 24 1.28 -6.37 0.60
CA ALA A 24 2.07 -7.53 1.02
C ALA A 24 3.55 -7.17 1.21
N MET A 25 4.09 -6.27 0.38
CA MET A 25 5.45 -5.74 0.54
C MET A 25 5.57 -4.90 1.82
N ALA A 26 4.55 -4.11 2.17
CA ALA A 26 4.52 -3.37 3.43
C ALA A 26 4.58 -4.31 4.64
N ILE A 27 3.77 -5.37 4.63
CA ILE A 27 3.78 -6.42 5.66
C ILE A 27 5.13 -7.15 5.69
N GLY A 28 5.68 -7.50 4.53
CA GLY A 28 7.02 -8.11 4.45
C GLY A 28 8.14 -7.23 5.01
N ALA A 29 8.04 -5.91 4.84
CA ALA A 29 8.96 -4.97 5.46
C ALA A 29 8.79 -4.94 6.98
N ARG A 30 7.55 -4.88 7.48
CA ARG A 30 7.23 -4.91 8.90
C ARG A 30 7.76 -6.17 9.57
N ASN A 31 7.51 -7.34 9.00
CA ASN A 31 8.03 -8.61 9.51
C ASN A 31 9.57 -8.62 9.59
N ALA A 32 10.26 -7.98 8.64
CA ALA A 32 11.72 -7.87 8.70
C ALA A 32 12.21 -7.02 9.89
N PHE A 33 11.44 -6.01 10.30
CA PHE A 33 11.74 -5.22 11.49
C PHE A 33 11.43 -5.97 12.77
N GLU A 34 10.39 -6.82 12.80
CA GLU A 34 10.06 -7.68 13.93
C GLU A 34 11.18 -8.68 14.29
N GLU A 35 11.99 -9.04 13.30
CA GLU A 35 13.15 -9.94 13.47
C GLU A 35 14.40 -9.25 14.08
N ILE A 36 14.38 -7.93 14.28
CA ILE A 36 15.51 -7.21 14.88
C ILE A 36 15.67 -7.62 16.35
N ALA A 37 16.87 -8.09 16.70
CA ALA A 37 17.16 -8.59 18.03
C ALA A 37 17.19 -7.47 19.09
N ASN A 38 17.67 -6.26 18.72
CA ASN A 38 17.68 -5.11 19.62
C ASN A 38 16.26 -4.55 19.76
N GLU A 39 15.73 -4.57 20.96
CA GLU A 39 14.36 -4.19 21.28
C GLU A 39 14.07 -2.71 20.97
N SER A 40 14.94 -1.81 21.40
CA SER A 40 14.78 -0.37 21.17
C SER A 40 14.82 -0.01 19.67
N GLU A 41 15.70 -0.67 18.91
CA GLU A 41 15.77 -0.50 17.47
C GLU A 41 14.52 -1.07 16.79
N ARG A 42 14.06 -2.25 17.20
CA ARG A 42 12.83 -2.87 16.70
C ARG A 42 11.62 -1.98 16.95
N GLU A 43 11.44 -1.47 18.16
CA GLU A 43 10.34 -0.56 18.51
C GLU A 43 10.38 0.71 17.68
N ARG A 44 11.55 1.32 17.50
CA ARG A 44 11.73 2.49 16.64
C ARG A 44 11.21 2.24 15.22
N TRP A 45 11.56 1.11 14.61
CA TRP A 45 11.13 0.80 13.25
C TRP A 45 9.64 0.46 13.17
N LEU A 46 9.12 -0.29 14.14
CA LEU A 46 7.72 -0.68 14.16
C LEU A 46 6.78 0.46 14.54
N SER A 47 7.29 1.53 15.14
CA SER A 47 6.50 2.75 15.42
C SER A 47 6.28 3.62 14.18
N LEU A 48 7.02 3.40 13.08
CA LEU A 48 6.80 4.12 11.84
C LEU A 48 5.47 3.74 11.19
N PRO A 49 4.80 4.68 10.50
CA PRO A 49 3.66 4.35 9.68
C PRO A 49 4.10 3.54 8.45
N PHE A 50 3.37 2.49 8.15
CA PHE A 50 3.53 1.68 6.94
C PHE A 50 2.35 1.94 6.01
N THR A 51 2.62 2.12 4.73
CA THR A 51 1.58 2.28 3.71
C THR A 51 1.81 1.31 2.57
N GLY A 52 0.72 0.87 1.96
CA GLY A 52 0.73 -0.04 0.82
C GLY A 52 -0.16 0.45 -0.33
N CYS A 53 -0.41 -0.44 -1.25
CA CYS A 53 -1.33 -0.30 -2.37
C CYS A 53 -2.01 -1.65 -2.62
N ASP A 54 -3.06 -1.68 -3.38
CA ASP A 54 -4.05 -2.70 -3.72
C ASP A 54 -5.31 -2.59 -2.87
N GLY A 55 -5.22 -2.44 -1.57
CA GLY A 55 -6.36 -2.19 -0.69
C GLY A 55 -7.43 -3.27 -0.76
N LEU A 56 -7.06 -4.54 -0.96
CA LEU A 56 -8.03 -5.62 -1.07
C LEU A 56 -8.82 -5.80 0.23
N PRO A 57 -10.15 -6.10 0.15
CA PRO A 57 -11.02 -6.15 1.32
C PRO A 57 -10.59 -7.13 2.42
N LYS A 58 -9.95 -8.25 2.04
CA LYS A 58 -9.54 -9.31 2.97
C LYS A 58 -8.11 -9.19 3.48
N THR A 59 -7.34 -8.23 2.97
CA THR A 59 -5.93 -8.00 3.32
C THR A 59 -5.68 -6.54 3.63
N GLY A 60 -5.35 -5.69 2.67
CA GLY A 60 -4.97 -4.30 2.89
C GLY A 60 -5.95 -3.50 3.75
N GLN A 61 -7.27 -3.62 3.49
CA GLN A 61 -8.29 -2.93 4.30
C GLN A 61 -8.35 -3.47 5.75
N VAL A 62 -8.14 -4.78 5.94
CA VAL A 62 -8.08 -5.37 7.27
C VAL A 62 -6.85 -4.86 8.02
N TRP A 63 -5.70 -4.83 7.37
CA TRP A 63 -4.45 -4.34 7.96
C TRP A 63 -4.48 -2.84 8.31
N VAL A 64 -5.24 -2.04 7.58
CA VAL A 64 -5.51 -0.65 7.98
C VAL A 64 -6.44 -0.59 9.19
N LYS A 65 -7.49 -1.41 9.19
CA LYS A 65 -8.47 -1.45 10.29
C LYS A 65 -7.87 -1.88 11.62
N ASP A 66 -6.94 -2.84 11.60
CA ASP A 66 -6.24 -3.35 12.80
C ASP A 66 -5.00 -2.53 13.18
N GLY A 67 -4.65 -1.51 12.38
CA GLY A 67 -3.53 -0.62 12.63
C GLY A 67 -2.16 -1.17 12.21
N THR A 68 -2.12 -2.31 11.53
CA THR A 68 -0.87 -2.86 10.96
C THR A 68 -0.33 -1.98 9.83
N LEU A 69 -1.22 -1.42 9.00
CA LEU A 69 -0.93 -0.37 8.03
C LEU A 69 -1.58 0.95 8.47
N ALA A 70 -0.90 2.05 8.22
CA ALA A 70 -1.45 3.38 8.43
C ALA A 70 -2.45 3.76 7.33
N ALA A 71 -2.20 3.30 6.10
CA ALA A 71 -3.07 3.53 4.95
C ALA A 71 -2.75 2.54 3.82
N THR A 72 -3.73 2.34 2.95
CA THR A 72 -3.56 1.69 1.66
C THR A 72 -4.34 2.43 0.58
N ILE A 73 -4.02 2.19 -0.69
CA ILE A 73 -4.77 2.69 -1.84
C ILE A 73 -5.51 1.51 -2.44
N PHE A 74 -6.84 1.54 -2.39
CA PHE A 74 -7.65 0.56 -3.10
C PHE A 74 -7.68 0.89 -4.59
N VAL A 75 -7.23 -0.05 -5.40
CA VAL A 75 -7.30 0.01 -6.86
C VAL A 75 -8.40 -0.95 -7.30
N PRO A 76 -9.57 -0.42 -7.76
CA PRO A 76 -10.65 -1.28 -8.21
C PRO A 76 -10.21 -2.17 -9.39
N PRO A 77 -10.68 -3.42 -9.47
CA PRO A 77 -10.37 -4.31 -10.58
C PRO A 77 -10.93 -3.76 -11.90
N ASN A 78 -10.11 -3.72 -12.94
CA ASN A 78 -10.45 -3.17 -14.25
C ASN A 78 -10.85 -4.21 -15.29
N ALA A 79 -10.74 -5.50 -14.99
CA ALA A 79 -11.00 -6.57 -15.95
C ALA A 79 -12.45 -6.57 -16.48
N GLY A 80 -13.45 -6.31 -15.63
CA GLY A 80 -14.85 -6.23 -16.03
C GLY A 80 -15.07 -5.12 -17.04
N GLN A 81 -14.61 -3.90 -16.73
CA GLN A 81 -14.70 -2.75 -17.62
C GLN A 81 -13.99 -2.98 -18.95
N ALA A 82 -12.81 -3.59 -18.92
CA ALA A 82 -12.06 -3.91 -20.14
C ALA A 82 -12.83 -4.90 -21.03
N ILE A 83 -13.46 -5.91 -20.45
CA ILE A 83 -14.30 -6.87 -21.19
C ILE A 83 -15.53 -6.16 -21.79
N GLU A 84 -16.20 -5.33 -21.03
CA GLU A 84 -17.35 -4.55 -21.52
C GLU A 84 -16.97 -3.63 -22.69
N MET A 85 -15.83 -2.96 -22.59
CA MET A 85 -15.30 -2.13 -23.68
C MET A 85 -14.99 -2.96 -24.92
N LEU A 86 -14.37 -4.13 -24.74
CA LEU A 86 -14.06 -5.04 -25.86
C LEU A 86 -15.33 -5.55 -26.55
N VAL A 87 -16.29 -6.03 -25.78
CA VAL A 87 -17.58 -6.53 -26.32
C VAL A 87 -18.33 -5.40 -27.03
N GLY A 88 -18.38 -4.21 -26.44
CA GLY A 88 -18.99 -3.04 -27.07
C GLY A 88 -18.33 -2.66 -28.41
N ALA A 89 -17.01 -2.67 -28.45
CA ALA A 89 -16.28 -2.39 -29.69
C ALA A 89 -16.53 -3.45 -30.78
N MET A 90 -16.62 -4.74 -30.41
CA MET A 90 -16.92 -5.83 -31.35
C MET A 90 -18.34 -5.76 -31.89
N GLN A 91 -19.33 -5.42 -31.06
CA GLN A 91 -20.72 -5.32 -31.46
C GLN A 91 -21.00 -4.08 -32.33
N GLN A 92 -20.45 -2.94 -31.98
CA GLN A 92 -20.66 -1.67 -32.68
C GLN A 92 -19.68 -1.44 -33.82
N LYS A 93 -18.67 -2.30 -33.99
CA LYS A 93 -17.57 -2.14 -34.95
C LYS A 93 -16.85 -0.80 -34.82
N LYS A 94 -16.90 -0.19 -33.66
CA LYS A 94 -16.22 1.06 -33.34
C LYS A 94 -15.66 0.97 -31.91
N PRO A 95 -14.43 1.44 -31.65
CA PRO A 95 -13.97 1.65 -30.29
C PRO A 95 -14.86 2.71 -29.65
N THR A 96 -15.44 2.40 -28.48
CA THR A 96 -16.34 3.30 -27.74
C THR A 96 -15.60 4.42 -27.06
N VAL A 97 -14.41 4.13 -26.55
CA VAL A 97 -13.47 5.08 -25.95
C VAL A 97 -12.05 4.58 -26.17
N GLU A 98 -11.12 5.52 -26.37
CA GLU A 98 -9.72 5.19 -26.56
C GLU A 98 -9.06 4.77 -25.23
N ARG A 99 -9.53 5.34 -24.13
CA ARG A 99 -8.95 5.14 -22.80
C ARG A 99 -10.01 5.27 -21.71
N ALA A 100 -10.01 4.34 -20.78
CA ALA A 100 -10.78 4.43 -19.53
C ALA A 100 -9.83 4.42 -18.35
N LEU A 101 -10.05 5.31 -17.39
CA LEU A 101 -9.30 5.39 -16.14
C LEU A 101 -10.20 4.92 -15.00
N ILE A 102 -9.60 4.18 -14.07
CA ILE A 102 -10.21 3.83 -12.81
C ILE A 102 -9.63 4.73 -11.73
N GLU A 103 -10.49 5.34 -10.92
CA GLU A 103 -10.05 6.19 -9.83
C GLU A 103 -9.69 5.34 -8.62
N PRO A 104 -8.44 5.42 -8.12
CA PRO A 104 -8.06 4.76 -6.88
C PRO A 104 -8.67 5.49 -5.67
N VAL A 105 -8.89 4.75 -4.59
CA VAL A 105 -9.47 5.27 -3.36
C VAL A 105 -8.50 5.09 -2.19
N SER A 106 -8.23 6.14 -1.45
CA SER A 106 -7.44 6.08 -0.22
C SER A 106 -8.25 5.44 0.92
N ILE A 107 -7.63 4.54 1.68
CA ILE A 107 -8.19 3.90 2.88
C ILE A 107 -7.18 4.05 4.01
N PRO A 108 -7.51 4.79 5.08
CA PRO A 108 -8.71 5.60 5.25
C PRO A 108 -8.79 6.72 4.21
N THR A 109 -9.93 7.39 4.12
CA THR A 109 -10.06 8.56 3.23
C THR A 109 -9.06 9.65 3.59
N LEU A 110 -8.69 10.49 2.63
CA LEU A 110 -7.72 11.58 2.89
C LEU A 110 -8.17 12.52 4.01
N ALA A 111 -9.49 12.69 4.20
CA ALA A 111 -10.05 13.50 5.27
C ALA A 111 -9.91 12.85 6.67
N GLU A 112 -9.84 11.53 6.72
CA GLU A 112 -9.70 10.74 7.95
C GLU A 112 -8.25 10.46 8.33
N LEU A 113 -7.32 10.64 7.38
CA LEU A 113 -5.89 10.48 7.64
C LEU A 113 -5.46 11.50 8.71
N LYS A 114 -5.13 10.98 9.88
CA LYS A 114 -4.56 11.80 10.95
C LYS A 114 -3.08 12.01 10.65
N LEU A 115 -2.71 13.26 10.39
CA LEU A 115 -1.30 13.63 10.42
C LEU A 115 -0.79 13.40 11.85
N ARG A 116 0.29 12.65 11.99
CA ARG A 116 1.00 12.54 13.27
C ARG A 116 1.51 13.95 13.58
N ARG A 117 0.85 14.63 14.52
CA ARG A 117 1.39 15.85 15.10
C ARG A 117 2.28 15.40 16.25
N ASP A 118 3.54 15.77 16.19
CA ASP A 118 4.50 15.62 17.28
C ASP A 118 4.02 16.36 18.53
#